data_efba09f31264c286efc2238fbcc36ef0
#
_entry.id   efba09f31264c286efc2238fbcc36ef0
#
_cell.length_a   1.000
_cell.length_b   1.000
_cell.length_c   1.000
_cell.angle_alpha   90.00
_cell.angle_beta   90.00
_cell.angle_gamma   90.00
#
_symmetry.space_group_name_H-M   'P 1'
#
loop_
_entity.id
_entity.type
_entity.pdbx_description
1 polymer ?
#
loop_
_entity_poly.entity_id
_entity_poly.type
_entity_poly.pdbx_seq_one_letter_code
_entity_poly.pdbx_strand_id
1 'polypeptide(L)'
;MKNLTILGSTGTIGENTLDVVAMFPDKFSVFALTANKSVEKIFKQIVRWHPKYAVLSSLSSAKLLFEKVKGHSKLNTIVLGGAESIEFVASHDETDYVMAAIVGGAGLLPSLSAARHGKRILLANKESLVMSGELFMNEVKKSGSELLPIDSEHNAIFQCLPNDYNGLQDQDKKKIRKLILTA
;
A
#
# COMPACT_ATOMS: atom_id res chain seq x y z
N MET A 1 -11.79 1.48 -13.56
CA MET A 1 -10.35 1.23 -13.33
C MET A 1 -10.06 1.65 -11.89
N LYS A 2 -9.28 0.87 -11.14
CA LYS A 2 -8.96 1.16 -9.73
C LYS A 2 -7.59 1.81 -9.61
N ASN A 3 -7.52 2.90 -8.87
CA ASN A 3 -6.30 3.68 -8.64
C ASN A 3 -5.51 3.07 -7.48
N LEU A 4 -4.27 2.68 -7.75
CA LEU A 4 -3.39 2.02 -6.80
C LEU A 4 -2.28 2.95 -6.32
N THR A 5 -2.17 3.13 -5.01
CA THR A 5 -1.01 3.74 -4.34
C THR A 5 -0.10 2.63 -3.81
N ILE A 6 1.18 2.66 -4.19
CA ILE A 6 2.16 1.65 -3.78
C ILE A 6 3.15 2.25 -2.79
N LEU A 7 3.00 1.89 -1.53
CA LEU A 7 3.92 2.25 -0.45
C LEU A 7 5.11 1.30 -0.48
N GLY A 8 6.30 1.83 -0.81
CA GLY A 8 7.50 1.02 -0.97
C GLY A 8 7.66 0.38 -2.36
N SER A 9 7.35 1.11 -3.42
CA SER A 9 7.32 0.62 -4.81
C SER A 9 8.65 0.06 -5.33
N THR A 10 9.77 0.46 -4.75
CA THR A 10 11.12 0.04 -5.18
C THR A 10 11.63 -1.22 -4.47
N GLY A 11 10.87 -1.78 -3.53
CA GLY A 11 11.10 -3.06 -2.89
C GLY A 11 10.48 -4.22 -3.68
N THR A 12 10.80 -5.46 -3.30
CA THR A 12 10.36 -6.68 -4.02
C THR A 12 8.84 -6.74 -4.17
N ILE A 13 8.08 -6.50 -3.10
CA ILE A 13 6.61 -6.56 -3.16
C ILE A 13 6.06 -5.42 -4.03
N GLY A 14 6.65 -4.22 -3.95
CA GLY A 14 6.25 -3.10 -4.80
C GLY A 14 6.51 -3.35 -6.28
N GLU A 15 7.67 -3.93 -6.62
CA GLU A 15 8.00 -4.32 -7.99
C GLU A 15 7.05 -5.42 -8.51
N ASN A 16 6.80 -6.48 -7.73
CA ASN A 16 5.84 -7.53 -8.07
C ASN A 16 4.41 -6.97 -8.24
N THR A 17 4.03 -5.98 -7.43
CA THR A 17 2.75 -5.30 -7.58
C THR A 17 2.63 -4.59 -8.93
N LEU A 18 3.69 -3.90 -9.35
CA LEU A 18 3.74 -3.25 -10.66
C LEU A 18 3.67 -4.27 -11.81
N ASP A 19 4.26 -5.45 -11.66
CA ASP A 19 4.15 -6.52 -12.65
C ASP A 19 2.71 -7.04 -12.75
N VAL A 20 2.01 -7.19 -11.63
CA VAL A 20 0.58 -7.54 -11.63
C VAL A 20 -0.26 -6.45 -12.31
N VAL A 21 0.01 -5.17 -12.03
CA VAL A 21 -0.67 -4.06 -12.70
C VAL A 21 -0.45 -4.11 -14.23
N ALA A 22 0.77 -4.46 -14.67
CA ALA A 22 1.09 -4.63 -16.10
C ALA A 22 0.26 -5.74 -16.79
N MET A 23 -0.10 -6.78 -16.05
CA MET A 23 -0.94 -7.88 -16.58
C MET A 23 -2.43 -7.51 -16.68
N PHE A 24 -2.88 -6.49 -15.95
CA PHE A 24 -4.29 -6.08 -15.88
C PHE A 24 -4.48 -4.57 -16.10
N PRO A 25 -4.03 -4.02 -17.25
CA PRO A 25 -4.03 -2.57 -17.49
C PRO A 25 -5.45 -1.95 -17.53
N ASP A 26 -6.46 -2.76 -17.87
CA ASP A 26 -7.86 -2.30 -17.89
C ASP A 26 -8.49 -2.25 -16.48
N LYS A 27 -7.88 -2.90 -15.50
CA LYS A 27 -8.41 -2.97 -14.13
C LYS A 27 -7.76 -1.98 -13.19
N PHE A 28 -6.46 -1.73 -13.34
CA PHE A 28 -5.65 -0.97 -12.42
C PHE A 28 -4.86 0.15 -13.09
N SER A 29 -4.70 1.25 -12.38
CA SER A 29 -3.78 2.34 -12.71
C SER A 29 -2.90 2.68 -11.51
N VAL A 30 -1.68 3.12 -11.78
CA VAL A 30 -0.76 3.57 -10.73
C VAL A 30 -1.03 5.05 -10.44
N PHE A 31 -1.61 5.32 -9.26
CA PHE A 31 -1.88 6.68 -8.81
C PHE A 31 -0.66 7.32 -8.14
N ALA A 32 -0.04 6.60 -7.20
CA ALA A 32 1.13 7.10 -6.50
C ALA A 32 2.16 5.99 -6.24
N LEU A 33 3.42 6.38 -6.30
CA LEU A 33 4.59 5.55 -5.97
C LEU A 33 5.33 6.17 -4.81
N THR A 34 5.75 5.35 -3.84
CA THR A 34 6.59 5.83 -2.75
C THR A 34 7.85 5.01 -2.57
N ALA A 35 8.93 5.65 -2.13
CA ALA A 35 10.17 4.99 -1.75
C ALA A 35 10.89 5.79 -0.65
N ASN A 36 11.99 5.25 -0.10
CA ASN A 36 12.79 5.98 0.88
C ASN A 36 13.81 6.91 0.19
N LYS A 37 14.87 6.33 -0.44
CA LYS A 37 15.99 7.06 -1.04
C LYS A 37 16.27 6.67 -2.49
N SER A 38 15.56 5.70 -3.04
CA SER A 38 15.86 5.05 -4.32
C SER A 38 15.46 5.90 -5.53
N VAL A 39 16.13 7.05 -5.74
CA VAL A 39 15.81 8.02 -6.80
C VAL A 39 15.78 7.39 -8.19
N GLU A 40 16.82 6.61 -8.55
CA GLU A 40 16.94 6.03 -9.90
C GLU A 40 15.85 4.98 -10.18
N LYS A 41 15.54 4.14 -9.18
CA LYS A 41 14.51 3.11 -9.34
C LYS A 41 13.12 3.75 -9.50
N ILE A 42 12.75 4.67 -8.60
CA ILE A 42 11.44 5.32 -8.66
C ILE A 42 11.31 6.18 -9.91
N PHE A 43 12.39 6.83 -10.39
CA PHE A 43 12.36 7.60 -11.64
C PHE A 43 12.04 6.69 -12.85
N LYS A 44 12.67 5.50 -12.94
CA LYS A 44 12.32 4.51 -13.98
C LYS A 44 10.85 4.09 -13.92
N GLN A 45 10.32 3.90 -12.70
CA GLN A 45 8.91 3.59 -12.48
C GLN A 45 8.00 4.75 -12.92
N ILE A 46 8.38 6.01 -12.63
CA ILE A 46 7.63 7.20 -13.08
C ILE A 46 7.55 7.24 -14.61
N VAL A 47 8.67 7.03 -15.30
CA VAL A 47 8.72 7.03 -16.77
C VAL A 47 7.82 5.94 -17.38
N ARG A 48 7.73 4.77 -16.74
CA ARG A 48 6.92 3.65 -17.23
C ARG A 48 5.43 3.81 -16.91
N TRP A 49 5.09 4.28 -15.73
CA TRP A 49 3.74 4.21 -15.17
C TRP A 49 2.99 5.54 -15.15
N HIS A 50 3.69 6.64 -15.33
CA HIS A 50 3.14 8.01 -15.31
C HIS A 50 2.22 8.29 -14.11
N PRO A 51 2.63 7.98 -12.86
CA PRO A 51 1.77 8.20 -11.70
C PRO A 51 1.50 9.69 -11.50
N LYS A 52 0.38 10.04 -10.88
CA LYS A 52 0.10 11.42 -10.48
C LYS A 52 1.08 11.93 -9.43
N TYR A 53 1.46 11.08 -8.48
CA TYR A 53 2.39 11.42 -7.40
C TYR A 53 3.56 10.44 -7.31
N ALA A 54 4.73 10.98 -6.95
CA ALA A 54 5.88 10.20 -6.52
C ALA A 54 6.43 10.78 -5.23
N VAL A 55 6.59 9.97 -4.20
CA VAL A 55 6.99 10.45 -2.87
C VAL A 55 8.25 9.74 -2.40
N LEU A 56 9.23 10.52 -1.94
CA LEU A 56 10.39 9.98 -1.23
C LEU A 56 10.38 10.45 0.22
N SER A 57 10.53 9.52 1.20
CA SER A 57 10.58 9.89 2.61
C SER A 57 11.81 10.76 2.94
N SER A 58 12.92 10.56 2.23
CA SER A 58 14.11 11.43 2.30
C SER A 58 13.90 12.71 1.51
N LEU A 59 13.88 13.86 2.20
CA LEU A 59 13.71 15.18 1.57
C LEU A 59 14.83 15.51 0.57
N SER A 60 16.07 15.14 0.87
CA SER A 60 17.18 15.33 -0.05
C SER A 60 17.02 14.52 -1.34
N SER A 61 16.57 13.26 -1.21
CA SER A 61 16.30 12.41 -2.37
C SER A 61 15.08 12.89 -3.17
N ALA A 62 14.05 13.42 -2.49
CA ALA A 62 12.89 14.02 -3.16
C ALA A 62 13.28 15.21 -4.02
N LYS A 63 14.20 16.05 -3.52
CA LYS A 63 14.73 17.18 -4.28
C LYS A 63 15.48 16.74 -5.54
N LEU A 64 16.30 15.70 -5.44
CA LEU A 64 16.99 15.12 -6.61
C LEU A 64 16.00 14.52 -7.62
N LEU A 65 14.98 13.83 -7.14
CA LEU A 65 13.92 13.27 -8.00
C LEU A 65 13.14 14.37 -8.71
N PHE A 66 12.81 15.46 -8.00
CA PHE A 66 12.12 16.62 -8.56
C PHE A 66 12.87 17.23 -9.75
N GLU A 67 14.19 17.46 -9.60
CA GLU A 67 15.00 18.00 -10.69
C GLU A 67 15.05 17.04 -11.91
N LYS A 68 15.12 15.73 -11.68
CA LYS A 68 15.05 14.74 -12.75
C LYS A 68 13.72 14.76 -13.50
N VAL A 69 12.60 14.79 -12.77
CA VAL A 69 11.26 14.82 -13.37
C VAL A 69 11.04 16.13 -14.13
N LYS A 70 11.44 17.26 -13.55
CA LYS A 70 11.34 18.59 -14.19
C LYS A 70 12.13 18.66 -15.50
N GLY A 71 13.29 18.00 -15.57
CA GLY A 71 14.08 17.89 -16.80
C GLY A 71 13.47 17.04 -17.90
N HIS A 72 12.34 16.36 -17.65
CA HIS A 72 11.72 15.42 -18.58
C HIS A 72 10.34 15.92 -19.03
N SER A 73 10.29 16.59 -20.17
CA SER A 73 9.12 17.35 -20.66
C SER A 73 7.81 16.56 -20.84
N LYS A 74 7.87 15.22 -20.84
CA LYS A 74 6.69 14.34 -20.99
C LYS A 74 6.11 13.86 -19.65
N LEU A 75 6.73 14.21 -18.53
CA LEU A 75 6.30 13.78 -17.20
C LEU A 75 5.52 14.89 -16.49
N ASN A 76 4.33 14.55 -16.02
CA ASN A 76 3.48 15.45 -15.24
C ASN A 76 3.36 15.00 -13.76
N THR A 77 4.23 14.09 -13.33
CA THR A 77 4.23 13.55 -11.96
C THR A 77 4.62 14.62 -10.96
N ILE A 78 3.81 14.80 -9.93
CA ILE A 78 4.09 15.69 -8.81
C ILE A 78 5.01 14.96 -7.83
N VAL A 79 6.19 15.51 -7.61
CA VAL A 79 7.16 14.94 -6.66
C VAL A 79 6.98 15.59 -5.30
N LEU A 80 6.79 14.76 -4.27
CA LEU A 80 6.66 15.17 -2.88
C LEU A 80 7.75 14.54 -2.02
N GLY A 81 7.97 15.08 -0.83
CA GLY A 81 8.96 14.57 0.12
C GLY A 81 8.46 14.54 1.55
N GLY A 82 9.02 13.62 2.35
CA GLY A 82 8.72 13.50 3.77
C GLY A 82 7.63 12.47 4.10
N ALA A 83 7.54 12.11 5.39
CA ALA A 83 6.61 11.10 5.88
C ALA A 83 5.14 11.51 5.71
N GLU A 84 4.81 12.76 5.99
CA GLU A 84 3.46 13.32 5.85
C GLU A 84 2.93 13.21 4.41
N SER A 85 3.82 13.36 3.42
CA SER A 85 3.45 13.20 2.01
C SER A 85 3.13 11.75 1.65
N ILE A 86 3.73 10.78 2.35
CA ILE A 86 3.40 9.35 2.18
C ILE A 86 2.01 9.06 2.75
N GLU A 87 1.69 9.61 3.92
CA GLU A 87 0.37 9.51 4.52
C GLU A 87 -0.70 10.17 3.64
N PHE A 88 -0.39 11.34 3.08
CA PHE A 88 -1.26 12.06 2.15
C PHE A 88 -1.65 11.21 0.94
N VAL A 89 -0.68 10.61 0.23
CA VAL A 89 -1.01 9.79 -0.95
C VAL A 89 -1.70 8.47 -0.59
N ALA A 90 -1.44 7.92 0.61
CA ALA A 90 -2.09 6.71 1.09
C ALA A 90 -3.59 6.94 1.39
N SER A 91 -3.95 8.14 1.84
CA SER A 91 -5.33 8.52 2.20
C SER A 91 -6.06 9.35 1.14
N HIS A 92 -5.40 9.68 0.04
CA HIS A 92 -5.93 10.56 -0.99
C HIS A 92 -7.28 10.07 -1.55
N ASP A 93 -8.21 10.98 -1.82
CA ASP A 93 -9.57 10.62 -2.28
C ASP A 93 -9.56 9.77 -3.55
N GLU A 94 -8.66 10.06 -4.48
CA GLU A 94 -8.50 9.31 -5.73
C GLU A 94 -7.82 7.94 -5.54
N THR A 95 -7.26 7.62 -4.38
CA THR A 95 -6.70 6.29 -4.08
C THR A 95 -7.82 5.32 -3.74
N ASP A 96 -7.97 4.24 -4.51
CA ASP A 96 -8.88 3.14 -4.20
C ASP A 96 -8.17 2.07 -3.35
N TYR A 97 -6.98 1.66 -3.78
CA TYR A 97 -6.21 0.55 -3.20
C TYR A 97 -4.85 1.03 -2.73
N VAL A 98 -4.41 0.54 -1.59
CA VAL A 98 -3.08 0.82 -1.04
C VAL A 98 -2.31 -0.48 -0.87
N MET A 99 -1.24 -0.67 -1.62
CA MET A 99 -0.26 -1.72 -1.36
C MET A 99 0.68 -1.25 -0.25
N ALA A 100 0.53 -1.78 0.95
CA ALA A 100 1.32 -1.41 2.12
C ALA A 100 2.56 -2.30 2.24
N ALA A 101 3.64 -1.94 1.53
CA ALA A 101 4.88 -2.71 1.43
C ALA A 101 6.12 -1.99 2.00
N ILE A 102 5.93 -0.95 2.82
CA ILE A 102 7.03 -0.35 3.59
C ILE A 102 7.35 -1.24 4.78
N VAL A 103 8.58 -1.70 4.89
CA VAL A 103 9.05 -2.60 5.96
C VAL A 103 9.19 -1.86 7.30
N GLY A 104 8.85 -2.53 8.39
CA GLY A 104 9.04 -2.04 9.76
C GLY A 104 8.05 -0.94 10.16
N GLY A 105 8.36 -0.23 11.26
CA GLY A 105 7.48 0.78 11.86
C GLY A 105 7.16 1.97 10.97
N ALA A 106 7.99 2.26 9.95
CA ALA A 106 7.76 3.37 9.02
C ALA A 106 6.50 3.20 8.15
N GLY A 107 6.04 1.96 7.98
CA GLY A 107 4.80 1.66 7.24
C GLY A 107 3.53 1.83 8.07
N LEU A 108 3.61 1.98 9.39
CA LEU A 108 2.45 2.01 10.27
C LEU A 108 1.54 3.22 9.99
N LEU A 109 2.07 4.43 10.09
CA LEU A 109 1.26 5.65 9.94
C LEU A 109 0.59 5.78 8.57
N PRO A 110 1.30 5.55 7.43
CA PRO A 110 0.63 5.57 6.13
C PRO A 110 -0.46 4.49 5.98
N SER A 111 -0.23 3.29 6.51
CA SER A 111 -1.24 2.21 6.46
C SER A 111 -2.45 2.54 7.33
N LEU A 112 -2.23 3.12 8.50
CA LEU A 112 -3.29 3.58 9.39
C LEU A 112 -4.07 4.75 8.79
N SER A 113 -3.38 5.68 8.10
CA SER A 113 -4.03 6.77 7.36
C SER A 113 -4.94 6.22 6.26
N ALA A 114 -4.49 5.23 5.50
CA ALA A 114 -5.32 4.54 4.52
C ALA A 114 -6.55 3.88 5.15
N ALA A 115 -6.37 3.19 6.31
CA ALA A 115 -7.46 2.56 7.04
C ALA A 115 -8.53 3.58 7.47
N ARG A 116 -8.11 4.70 8.05
CA ARG A 116 -9.01 5.79 8.48
C ARG A 116 -9.85 6.38 7.36
N HIS A 117 -9.34 6.34 6.13
CA HIS A 117 -10.00 6.89 4.94
C HIS A 117 -10.73 5.84 4.09
N GLY A 118 -11.03 4.66 4.68
CA GLY A 118 -11.85 3.64 4.04
C GLY A 118 -11.22 2.99 2.80
N LYS A 119 -9.90 2.99 2.68
CA LYS A 119 -9.23 2.42 1.52
C LYS A 119 -9.17 0.88 1.60
N ARG A 120 -9.08 0.21 0.45
CA ARG A 120 -8.73 -1.20 0.43
C ARG A 120 -7.23 -1.35 0.59
N ILE A 121 -6.80 -2.01 1.66
CA ILE A 121 -5.39 -2.14 2.05
C ILE A 121 -4.91 -3.56 1.77
N LEU A 122 -3.90 -3.68 0.91
CA LEU A 122 -3.17 -4.91 0.63
C LEU A 122 -1.96 -4.92 1.57
N LEU A 123 -2.08 -5.57 2.73
CA LEU A 123 -1.12 -5.47 3.82
C LEU A 123 -0.02 -6.50 3.70
N ALA A 124 1.18 -6.05 3.33
CA ALA A 124 2.41 -6.82 3.35
C ALA A 124 3.32 -6.48 4.57
N ASN A 125 2.99 -5.42 5.29
CA ASN A 125 3.69 -4.97 6.50
C ASN A 125 2.99 -5.55 7.74
N LYS A 126 3.40 -6.73 8.18
CA LYS A 126 2.87 -7.38 9.39
C LYS A 126 3.24 -6.65 10.67
N GLU A 127 4.35 -5.92 10.68
CA GLU A 127 4.82 -5.15 11.82
C GLU A 127 3.79 -4.11 12.26
N SER A 128 3.02 -3.55 11.35
CA SER A 128 1.92 -2.62 11.67
C SER A 128 0.85 -3.26 12.55
N LEU A 129 0.51 -4.54 12.33
CA LEU A 129 -0.44 -5.27 13.18
C LEU A 129 0.18 -5.71 14.51
N VAL A 130 1.47 -6.08 14.51
CA VAL A 130 2.17 -6.42 15.76
C VAL A 130 2.25 -5.21 16.69
N MET A 131 2.53 -4.03 16.14
CA MET A 131 2.69 -2.79 16.92
C MET A 131 1.37 -2.17 17.36
N SER A 132 0.31 -2.31 16.57
CA SER A 132 -0.93 -1.55 16.78
C SER A 132 -2.20 -2.29 16.33
N GLY A 133 -2.20 -3.63 16.38
CA GLY A 133 -3.27 -4.45 15.82
C GLY A 133 -4.67 -4.06 16.29
N GLU A 134 -4.86 -3.85 17.58
CA GLU A 134 -6.15 -3.43 18.13
C GLU A 134 -6.58 -2.06 17.58
N LEU A 135 -5.69 -1.07 17.62
CA LEU A 135 -5.94 0.26 17.07
C LEU A 135 -6.25 0.19 15.57
N PHE A 136 -5.44 -0.57 14.83
CA PHE A 136 -5.58 -0.71 13.38
C PHE A 136 -6.94 -1.34 13.03
N MET A 137 -7.31 -2.45 13.68
CA MET A 137 -8.58 -3.13 13.44
C MET A 137 -9.80 -2.30 13.86
N ASN A 138 -9.68 -1.48 14.91
CA ASN A 138 -10.72 -0.54 15.30
C ASN A 138 -10.93 0.53 14.21
N GLU A 139 -9.86 1.08 13.63
CA GLU A 139 -9.97 2.04 12.52
C GLU A 139 -10.56 1.40 11.26
N VAL A 140 -10.15 0.17 10.92
CA VAL A 140 -10.73 -0.60 9.79
C VAL A 140 -12.24 -0.77 9.99
N LYS A 141 -12.66 -1.20 11.18
CA LYS A 141 -14.08 -1.39 11.50
C LYS A 141 -14.89 -0.09 11.44
N LYS A 142 -14.30 1.00 11.97
CA LYS A 142 -14.95 2.31 12.04
C LYS A 142 -15.14 2.96 10.67
N SER A 143 -14.14 2.85 9.80
CA SER A 143 -14.13 3.47 8.47
C SER A 143 -14.80 2.63 7.38
N GLY A 144 -15.00 1.33 7.62
CA GLY A 144 -15.41 0.37 6.59
C GLY A 144 -14.30 0.01 5.59
N SER A 145 -13.04 0.29 5.93
CA SER A 145 -11.88 -0.12 5.15
C SER A 145 -11.82 -1.63 5.00
N GLU A 146 -11.30 -2.11 3.89
CA GLU A 146 -11.06 -3.53 3.65
C GLU A 146 -9.59 -3.87 3.81
N LEU A 147 -9.27 -4.79 4.71
CA LEU A 147 -7.89 -5.21 4.98
C LEU A 147 -7.66 -6.62 4.43
N LEU A 148 -6.76 -6.73 3.44
CA LEU A 148 -6.39 -8.00 2.80
C LEU A 148 -4.92 -8.33 3.12
N PRO A 149 -4.61 -9.50 3.68
CA PRO A 149 -3.24 -9.90 3.95
C PRO A 149 -2.54 -10.33 2.67
N ILE A 150 -1.30 -9.85 2.46
CA ILE A 150 -0.44 -10.24 1.36
C ILE A 150 0.75 -11.10 1.83
N ASP A 151 1.12 -10.97 3.11
CA ASP A 151 2.10 -11.85 3.76
C ASP A 151 1.66 -13.31 3.63
N SER A 152 2.59 -14.20 3.26
CA SER A 152 2.29 -15.57 2.79
C SER A 152 1.48 -16.39 3.80
N GLU A 153 1.87 -16.37 5.07
CA GLU A 153 1.23 -17.16 6.13
C GLU A 153 -0.18 -16.64 6.43
N HIS A 154 -0.32 -15.32 6.50
CA HIS A 154 -1.62 -14.70 6.73
C HIS A 154 -2.55 -14.88 5.52
N ASN A 155 -2.02 -14.77 4.31
CA ASN A 155 -2.78 -14.96 3.08
C ASN A 155 -3.25 -16.42 2.93
N ALA A 156 -2.41 -17.40 3.27
CA ALA A 156 -2.79 -18.81 3.24
C ALA A 156 -3.98 -19.09 4.17
N ILE A 157 -3.96 -18.57 5.39
CA ILE A 157 -5.11 -18.67 6.32
C ILE A 157 -6.33 -17.97 5.71
N PHE A 158 -6.16 -16.74 5.21
CA PHE A 158 -7.25 -15.94 4.63
C PHE A 158 -7.96 -16.68 3.49
N GLN A 159 -7.21 -17.33 2.58
CA GLN A 159 -7.77 -18.08 1.47
C GLN A 159 -8.52 -19.35 1.89
N CYS A 160 -8.23 -19.89 3.08
CA CYS A 160 -8.92 -21.06 3.64
C CYS A 160 -10.18 -20.71 4.43
N LEU A 161 -10.44 -19.41 4.70
CA LEU A 161 -11.64 -18.98 5.42
C LEU A 161 -12.89 -19.09 4.54
N PRO A 162 -14.08 -19.29 5.13
CA PRO A 162 -15.33 -19.22 4.41
C PRO A 162 -15.49 -17.87 3.67
N ASN A 163 -16.07 -17.89 2.46
CA ASN A 163 -16.23 -16.69 1.63
C ASN A 163 -17.04 -15.57 2.31
N ASP A 164 -17.93 -15.93 3.24
CA ASP A 164 -18.75 -15.02 4.02
C ASP A 164 -18.12 -14.62 5.37
N TYR A 165 -16.87 -15.03 5.62
CA TYR A 165 -16.14 -14.70 6.83
C TYR A 165 -15.57 -13.28 6.76
N ASN A 166 -16.03 -12.38 7.61
CA ASN A 166 -15.50 -11.03 7.71
C ASN A 166 -14.66 -10.76 8.99
N GLY A 167 -14.66 -11.73 9.92
CA GLY A 167 -13.87 -11.67 11.15
C GLY A 167 -14.34 -10.64 12.19
N LEU A 168 -15.35 -9.83 11.86
CA LEU A 168 -15.80 -8.72 12.68
C LEU A 168 -16.95 -9.07 13.61
N GLN A 169 -17.63 -10.20 13.37
CA GLN A 169 -18.78 -10.64 14.14
C GLN A 169 -18.46 -11.92 14.92
N ASP A 170 -19.02 -12.05 16.13
CA ASP A 170 -18.84 -13.24 16.96
C ASP A 170 -19.43 -14.52 16.31
N GLN A 171 -20.42 -14.36 15.43
CA GLN A 171 -20.98 -15.45 14.65
C GLN A 171 -19.96 -16.07 13.70
N ASP A 172 -19.05 -15.30 13.16
CA ASP A 172 -18.01 -15.79 12.25
C ASP A 172 -17.00 -16.67 12.95
N LYS A 173 -16.65 -16.35 14.20
CA LYS A 173 -15.74 -17.16 15.02
C LYS A 173 -16.26 -18.59 15.22
N LYS A 174 -17.59 -18.78 15.28
CA LYS A 174 -18.20 -20.10 15.43
C LYS A 174 -18.14 -20.99 14.20
N LYS A 175 -17.89 -20.39 13.02
CA LYS A 175 -17.71 -21.12 11.75
C LYS A 175 -16.34 -21.80 11.66
N ILE A 176 -15.38 -21.41 12.50
CA ILE A 176 -14.00 -21.90 12.47
C ILE A 176 -13.76 -22.75 13.71
N ARG A 177 -13.54 -24.05 13.48
CA ARG A 177 -13.24 -24.98 14.57
C ARG A 177 -11.78 -24.89 15.02
N LYS A 178 -10.83 -24.72 14.08
CA LYS A 178 -9.39 -24.75 14.34
C LYS A 178 -8.62 -24.07 13.21
N LEU A 179 -7.60 -23.31 13.55
CA LEU A 179 -6.58 -22.84 12.62
C LEU A 179 -5.30 -23.65 12.85
N ILE A 180 -4.70 -24.13 11.76
CA ILE A 180 -3.42 -24.83 11.78
C ILE A 180 -2.48 -24.07 10.86
N LEU A 181 -1.48 -23.44 11.44
CA LEU A 181 -0.40 -22.78 10.72
C LEU A 181 0.78 -23.74 10.65
N THR A 182 1.22 -24.07 9.43
CA THR A 182 2.45 -24.83 9.18
C THR A 182 3.57 -23.85 8.92
N ALA A 183 4.69 -23.97 9.63
CA ALA A 183 5.89 -23.15 9.50
C ALA A 183 7.10 -24.03 9.24
#